data_31fdec2b56892dca9368b95e5a4ee0ca
#
_entry.id   31fdec2b56892dca9368b95e5a4ee0ca
#
_cell.length_a   1.000
_cell.length_b   1.000
_cell.length_c   1.000
_cell.angle_alpha   90.00
_cell.angle_beta   90.00
_cell.angle_gamma   90.00
#
_symmetry.space_group_name_H-M   'P 1'
#
loop_
_entity.id
_entity.type
_entity.pdbx_description
1 polymer ?
#
loop_
_entity_poly.entity_id
_entity_poly.type
_entity_poly.pdbx_seq_one_letter_code
_entity_poly.pdbx_strand_id
1 'polypeptide(L)'
;MGDQLWNLNNRLESARIKEEELSKNIRLQGVTLRNLMVEKGQLEGINNDLRSQVARLEASLEEEQLQHKTQLKIISKRALKNIHRLEKVLNRTGLDAEKLAPLPKNMIMGIGGPFIPYHPDMRDMNEREILESGLDVNLDRFEKLRDVVIKLPLASPIKRGYVSSHYGRRKDPFNGRWAMHRGVDFVAKYKSNVYATAPGKVIAVGRQGKYGRTIDIRHEFGLVTRYAHLHRYRVKVGQKVALGQVIGLLGNSGRSTGPHVHYEIRRHKKFMNPRKFLRATRNVQ
;
A
#
# COMPACT_ATOMS: atom_id res chain seq x y z
N MET A 1 -104.62 -18.20 -44.01
CA MET A 1 -103.38 -18.34 -44.79
C MET A 1 -102.51 -17.04 -44.78
N GLY A 2 -103.10 -15.86 -44.76
CA GLY A 2 -102.31 -14.56 -44.79
C GLY A 2 -101.40 -14.34 -43.56
N ASP A 3 -101.91 -14.58 -42.36
CA ASP A 3 -101.19 -14.32 -41.11
C ASP A 3 -99.98 -15.23 -40.88
N GLN A 4 -100.03 -16.47 -41.34
CA GLN A 4 -98.91 -17.44 -41.24
C GLN A 4 -97.78 -17.05 -42.19
N LEU A 5 -98.09 -16.59 -43.40
CA LEU A 5 -97.12 -16.10 -44.38
C LEU A 5 -96.48 -14.78 -43.91
N TRP A 6 -97.19 -13.90 -43.30
CA TRP A 6 -96.64 -12.63 -42.71
C TRP A 6 -95.67 -12.89 -41.52
N ASN A 7 -96.07 -13.79 -40.62
CA ASN A 7 -95.20 -14.20 -39.50
C ASN A 7 -93.93 -14.91 -39.98
N LEU A 8 -94.03 -15.73 -41.03
CA LEU A 8 -92.86 -16.40 -41.60
C LEU A 8 -91.89 -15.39 -42.27
N ASN A 9 -92.42 -14.42 -42.96
CA ASN A 9 -91.66 -13.36 -43.62
C ASN A 9 -90.94 -12.48 -42.61
N ASN A 10 -91.54 -12.04 -41.50
CA ASN A 10 -90.97 -11.31 -40.44
C ASN A 10 -89.85 -12.11 -39.72
N ARG A 11 -90.03 -13.42 -39.53
CA ARG A 11 -88.97 -14.28 -38.96
C ARG A 11 -87.80 -14.46 -39.93
N LEU A 12 -88.03 -14.49 -41.23
CA LEU A 12 -87.00 -14.58 -42.25
C LEU A 12 -86.21 -13.27 -42.34
N GLU A 13 -86.89 -12.09 -42.26
CA GLU A 13 -86.21 -10.77 -42.23
C GLU A 13 -85.35 -10.59 -40.96
N SER A 14 -85.84 -10.95 -39.77
CA SER A 14 -85.12 -10.91 -38.54
C SER A 14 -83.96 -11.89 -38.53
N ALA A 15 -84.02 -13.03 -39.16
CA ALA A 15 -82.97 -14.00 -39.35
C ALA A 15 -81.84 -13.41 -40.26
N ARG A 16 -82.24 -12.78 -41.37
CA ARG A 16 -81.29 -12.08 -42.29
C ARG A 16 -80.51 -10.94 -41.59
N ILE A 17 -81.16 -10.09 -40.79
CA ILE A 17 -80.51 -9.04 -40.03
C ILE A 17 -79.52 -9.65 -39.04
N LYS A 18 -79.89 -10.71 -38.34
CA LYS A 18 -78.98 -11.41 -37.44
C LYS A 18 -77.79 -12.03 -38.16
N GLU A 19 -77.98 -12.58 -39.35
CA GLU A 19 -76.95 -13.17 -40.18
C GLU A 19 -75.93 -12.10 -40.66
N GLU A 20 -76.38 -10.91 -41.07
CA GLU A 20 -75.58 -9.81 -41.44
C GLU A 20 -74.75 -9.26 -40.23
N GLU A 21 -75.38 -9.11 -39.07
CA GLU A 21 -74.71 -8.69 -37.82
C GLU A 21 -73.66 -9.70 -37.40
N LEU A 22 -73.95 -10.98 -37.45
CA LEU A 22 -73.04 -12.07 -37.14
C LEU A 22 -71.84 -12.08 -38.13
N SER A 23 -72.10 -11.86 -39.42
CA SER A 23 -71.11 -11.79 -40.48
C SER A 23 -70.16 -10.57 -40.27
N LYS A 24 -70.69 -9.41 -39.86
CA LYS A 24 -69.92 -8.24 -39.52
C LYS A 24 -69.04 -8.49 -38.30
N ASN A 25 -69.60 -9.12 -37.25
CA ASN A 25 -68.82 -9.45 -36.04
C ASN A 25 -67.71 -10.45 -36.34
N ILE A 26 -67.97 -11.49 -37.14
CA ILE A 26 -66.93 -12.46 -37.57
C ILE A 26 -65.78 -11.75 -38.33
N ARG A 27 -66.13 -10.83 -39.26
CA ARG A 27 -65.12 -10.06 -39.98
C ARG A 27 -64.27 -9.16 -39.05
N LEU A 28 -64.90 -8.45 -38.08
CA LEU A 28 -64.23 -7.62 -37.11
C LEU A 28 -63.30 -8.44 -36.21
N GLN A 29 -63.77 -9.55 -35.69
CA GLN A 29 -62.96 -10.49 -34.91
C GLN A 29 -61.77 -11.05 -35.71
N GLY A 30 -61.97 -11.37 -36.99
CA GLY A 30 -60.92 -11.82 -37.87
C GLY A 30 -59.81 -10.74 -38.11
N VAL A 31 -60.18 -9.44 -38.18
CA VAL A 31 -59.21 -8.36 -38.25
C VAL A 31 -58.46 -8.21 -36.93
N THR A 32 -59.16 -8.23 -35.79
CA THR A 32 -58.55 -8.13 -34.45
C THR A 32 -57.58 -9.29 -34.20
N LEU A 33 -57.98 -10.52 -34.57
CA LEU A 33 -57.12 -11.70 -34.42
C LEU A 33 -55.81 -11.58 -35.25
N ARG A 34 -55.89 -11.05 -36.48
CA ARG A 34 -54.72 -10.81 -37.32
C ARG A 34 -53.79 -9.78 -36.70
N ASN A 35 -54.33 -8.67 -36.16
CA ASN A 35 -53.53 -7.64 -35.51
C ASN A 35 -52.83 -8.20 -34.27
N LEU A 36 -53.51 -8.96 -33.44
CA LEU A 36 -52.95 -9.63 -32.27
C LEU A 36 -51.83 -10.62 -32.64
N MET A 37 -51.99 -11.36 -33.75
CA MET A 37 -50.94 -12.25 -34.23
C MET A 37 -49.68 -11.50 -34.69
N VAL A 38 -49.83 -10.36 -35.35
CA VAL A 38 -48.71 -9.49 -35.74
C VAL A 38 -48.02 -8.92 -34.51
N GLU A 39 -48.79 -8.40 -33.57
CA GLU A 39 -48.26 -7.85 -32.30
C GLU A 39 -47.53 -8.92 -31.48
N LYS A 40 -48.12 -10.13 -31.39
CA LYS A 40 -47.48 -11.29 -30.74
C LYS A 40 -46.13 -11.62 -31.40
N GLY A 41 -46.07 -11.65 -32.71
CA GLY A 41 -44.82 -11.91 -33.45
C GLY A 41 -43.74 -10.83 -33.19
N GLN A 42 -44.14 -9.56 -33.10
CA GLN A 42 -43.24 -8.46 -32.77
C GLN A 42 -42.71 -8.59 -31.33
N LEU A 43 -43.59 -8.90 -30.37
CA LEU A 43 -43.20 -9.12 -28.97
C LEU A 43 -42.28 -10.31 -28.79
N GLU A 44 -42.51 -11.41 -29.51
CA GLU A 44 -41.65 -12.59 -29.54
C GLU A 44 -40.23 -12.21 -30.08
N GLY A 45 -40.16 -11.41 -31.14
CA GLY A 45 -38.93 -10.88 -31.70
C GLY A 45 -38.15 -10.04 -30.69
N ILE A 46 -38.84 -9.07 -30.05
CA ILE A 46 -38.24 -8.22 -28.99
C ILE A 46 -37.76 -9.06 -27.80
N ASN A 47 -38.55 -10.03 -27.38
CA ASN A 47 -38.16 -10.93 -26.26
C ASN A 47 -36.89 -11.72 -26.56
N ASN A 48 -36.77 -12.23 -27.79
CA ASN A 48 -35.59 -12.97 -28.22
C ASN A 48 -34.36 -12.07 -28.29
N ASP A 49 -34.51 -10.83 -28.76
CA ASP A 49 -33.41 -9.84 -28.77
C ASP A 49 -32.96 -9.45 -27.34
N LEU A 50 -33.93 -9.18 -26.46
CA LEU A 50 -33.65 -8.90 -25.04
C LEU A 50 -32.92 -10.06 -24.35
N ARG A 51 -33.36 -11.30 -24.56
CA ARG A 51 -32.69 -12.50 -24.03
C ARG A 51 -31.24 -12.59 -24.53
N SER A 52 -31.03 -12.30 -25.82
CA SER A 52 -29.67 -12.26 -26.39
C SER A 52 -28.79 -11.16 -25.77
N GLN A 53 -29.37 -9.98 -25.53
CA GLN A 53 -28.68 -8.89 -24.86
C GLN A 53 -28.33 -9.23 -23.41
N VAL A 54 -29.26 -9.79 -22.64
CA VAL A 54 -29.05 -10.24 -21.27
C VAL A 54 -27.89 -11.25 -21.21
N ALA A 55 -27.93 -12.29 -22.06
CA ALA A 55 -26.86 -13.29 -22.09
C ALA A 55 -25.48 -12.69 -22.40
N ARG A 56 -25.41 -11.70 -23.31
CA ARG A 56 -24.14 -10.98 -23.60
C ARG A 56 -23.65 -10.17 -22.41
N LEU A 57 -24.57 -9.45 -21.72
CA LEU A 57 -24.23 -8.65 -20.56
C LEU A 57 -23.77 -9.52 -19.39
N GLU A 58 -24.43 -10.65 -19.16
CA GLU A 58 -24.02 -11.62 -18.12
C GLU A 58 -22.60 -12.16 -18.40
N ALA A 59 -22.32 -12.57 -19.64
CA ALA A 59 -20.99 -13.04 -20.02
C ALA A 59 -19.92 -11.95 -19.85
N SER A 60 -20.21 -10.69 -20.24
CA SER A 60 -19.31 -9.57 -20.07
C SER A 60 -19.05 -9.25 -18.59
N LEU A 61 -20.09 -9.30 -17.76
CA LEU A 61 -19.98 -9.11 -16.32
C LEU A 61 -19.12 -10.18 -15.64
N GLU A 62 -19.29 -11.43 -16.03
CA GLU A 62 -18.49 -12.55 -15.51
C GLU A 62 -17.01 -12.40 -15.88
N GLU A 63 -16.71 -12.00 -17.13
CA GLU A 63 -15.35 -11.72 -17.57
C GLU A 63 -14.72 -10.56 -16.77
N GLU A 64 -15.45 -9.45 -16.60
CA GLU A 64 -14.99 -8.29 -15.83
C GLU A 64 -14.72 -8.66 -14.36
N GLN A 65 -15.61 -9.44 -13.73
CA GLN A 65 -15.42 -9.92 -12.36
C GLN A 65 -14.16 -10.79 -12.24
N LEU A 66 -13.90 -11.67 -13.20
CA LEU A 66 -12.72 -12.52 -13.21
C LEU A 66 -11.43 -11.69 -13.38
N GLN A 67 -11.44 -10.70 -14.27
CA GLN A 67 -10.32 -9.79 -14.47
C GLN A 67 -10.04 -8.97 -13.19
N HIS A 68 -11.07 -8.41 -12.57
CA HIS A 68 -10.95 -7.65 -11.32
C HIS A 68 -10.38 -8.51 -10.18
N LYS A 69 -10.91 -9.72 -9.99
CA LYS A 69 -10.38 -10.68 -9.00
C LYS A 69 -8.91 -11.00 -9.22
N THR A 70 -8.50 -11.15 -10.48
CA THR A 70 -7.11 -11.43 -10.85
C THR A 70 -6.20 -10.25 -10.51
N GLN A 71 -6.64 -9.02 -10.80
CA GLN A 71 -5.91 -7.79 -10.46
C GLN A 71 -5.75 -7.63 -8.95
N LEU A 72 -6.81 -7.84 -8.16
CA LEU A 72 -6.75 -7.79 -6.70
C LEU A 72 -5.72 -8.78 -6.13
N LYS A 73 -5.67 -10.02 -6.64
CA LYS A 73 -4.67 -11.02 -6.26
C LYS A 73 -3.24 -10.56 -6.57
N ILE A 74 -3.01 -9.95 -7.73
CA ILE A 74 -1.69 -9.44 -8.11
C ILE A 74 -1.25 -8.30 -7.19
N ILE A 75 -2.14 -7.34 -6.90
CA ILE A 75 -1.86 -6.19 -6.03
C ILE A 75 -1.56 -6.67 -4.60
N SER A 76 -2.39 -7.57 -4.07
CA SER A 76 -2.19 -8.17 -2.73
C SER A 76 -0.83 -8.87 -2.63
N LYS A 77 -0.47 -9.68 -3.62
CA LYS A 77 0.85 -10.35 -3.67
C LYS A 77 2.01 -9.34 -3.69
N ARG A 78 1.87 -8.24 -4.42
CA ARG A 78 2.88 -7.16 -4.45
C ARG A 78 2.98 -6.45 -3.10
N ALA A 79 1.85 -6.14 -2.45
CA ALA A 79 1.81 -5.53 -1.13
C ALA A 79 2.53 -6.41 -0.10
N LEU A 80 2.21 -7.69 -0.03
CA LEU A 80 2.88 -8.65 0.86
C LEU A 80 4.39 -8.75 0.62
N LYS A 81 4.82 -8.79 -0.64
CA LYS A 81 6.25 -8.79 -0.99
C LYS A 81 6.94 -7.53 -0.49
N ASN A 82 6.30 -6.38 -0.60
CA ASN A 82 6.86 -5.11 -0.14
C ASN A 82 6.88 -5.02 1.40
N ILE A 83 5.83 -5.49 2.09
CA ILE A 83 5.80 -5.62 3.55
C ILE A 83 6.99 -6.45 4.03
N HIS A 84 7.16 -7.65 3.49
CA HIS A 84 8.27 -8.53 3.85
C HIS A 84 9.65 -7.89 3.63
N ARG A 85 9.80 -7.10 2.55
CA ARG A 85 11.03 -6.32 2.30
C ARG A 85 11.28 -5.28 3.41
N LEU A 86 10.27 -4.53 3.81
CA LEU A 86 10.39 -3.51 4.85
C LEU A 86 10.68 -4.14 6.22
N GLU A 87 10.01 -5.23 6.57
CA GLU A 87 10.28 -6.00 7.79
C GLU A 87 11.71 -6.54 7.81
N LYS A 88 12.21 -7.05 6.69
CA LYS A 88 13.61 -7.48 6.56
C LYS A 88 14.60 -6.33 6.78
N VAL A 89 14.28 -5.11 6.30
CA VAL A 89 15.09 -3.91 6.59
C VAL A 89 15.10 -3.64 8.08
N LEU A 90 13.94 -3.62 8.75
CA LEU A 90 13.83 -3.39 10.19
C LEU A 90 14.59 -4.43 11.00
N ASN A 91 14.38 -5.70 10.75
CA ASN A 91 15.03 -6.82 11.45
C ASN A 91 16.56 -6.74 11.33
N ARG A 92 17.10 -6.34 10.16
CA ARG A 92 18.54 -6.13 9.97
C ARG A 92 19.13 -5.03 10.84
N THR A 93 18.34 -4.00 11.17
CA THR A 93 18.78 -2.94 12.11
C THR A 93 18.78 -3.41 13.55
N GLY A 94 18.13 -4.51 13.89
CA GLY A 94 17.85 -4.98 15.23
C GLY A 94 16.70 -4.24 15.91
N LEU A 95 15.84 -3.60 15.12
CA LEU A 95 14.58 -3.01 15.56
C LEU A 95 13.44 -3.98 15.29
N ASP A 96 12.51 -4.03 16.22
CA ASP A 96 11.33 -4.90 16.15
C ASP A 96 10.23 -4.21 15.33
N ALA A 97 9.86 -4.80 14.20
CA ALA A 97 8.87 -4.26 13.30
C ALA A 97 7.47 -4.19 13.94
N GLU A 98 7.12 -5.19 14.76
CA GLU A 98 5.81 -5.23 15.43
C GLU A 98 5.67 -4.14 16.48
N LYS A 99 6.76 -3.84 17.22
CA LYS A 99 6.75 -2.74 18.20
C LYS A 99 6.71 -1.36 17.56
N LEU A 100 7.26 -1.21 16.36
CA LEU A 100 7.33 0.09 15.67
C LEU A 100 6.11 0.36 14.80
N ALA A 101 5.52 -0.68 14.23
CA ALA A 101 4.30 -0.64 13.45
C ALA A 101 3.43 -1.84 13.84
N PRO A 102 2.72 -1.78 14.98
CA PRO A 102 1.91 -2.90 15.45
C PRO A 102 0.79 -3.22 14.47
N LEU A 103 0.50 -4.50 14.33
CA LEU A 103 -0.70 -4.97 13.66
C LEU A 103 -1.93 -4.57 14.46
N PRO A 104 -3.09 -4.32 13.83
CA PRO A 104 -4.34 -4.14 14.54
C PRO A 104 -4.61 -5.33 15.48
N LYS A 105 -5.04 -5.04 16.73
CA LYS A 105 -5.23 -6.06 17.78
C LYS A 105 -6.25 -7.15 17.44
N ASN A 106 -7.10 -6.91 16.45
CA ASN A 106 -8.17 -7.83 16.02
C ASN A 106 -7.76 -8.78 14.91
N MET A 107 -6.47 -8.86 14.57
CA MET A 107 -5.96 -9.75 13.55
C MET A 107 -5.51 -11.07 14.13
N ILE A 108 -6.24 -12.14 13.82
CA ILE A 108 -5.80 -13.52 14.06
C ILE A 108 -4.91 -13.93 12.89
N MET A 109 -3.63 -14.14 13.14
CA MET A 109 -2.69 -14.64 12.12
C MET A 109 -2.98 -16.11 11.84
N GLY A 110 -3.41 -16.42 10.62
CA GLY A 110 -3.41 -17.77 10.09
C GLY A 110 -1.99 -18.23 9.74
N ILE A 111 -1.66 -19.49 10.00
CA ILE A 111 -0.36 -20.09 9.66
C ILE A 111 -0.46 -20.57 8.19
N GLY A 112 0.22 -19.88 7.29
CA GLY A 112 0.40 -20.27 5.88
C GLY A 112 -0.64 -19.71 4.90
N GLY A 113 -0.16 -18.95 3.91
CA GLY A 113 -0.96 -18.32 2.86
C GLY A 113 -0.97 -16.80 2.93
N PRO A 114 -1.59 -16.10 1.96
CA PRO A 114 -1.80 -14.67 2.05
C PRO A 114 -2.66 -14.38 3.28
N PHE A 115 -2.22 -13.41 4.09
CA PHE A 115 -2.96 -12.99 5.28
C PHE A 115 -4.33 -12.42 4.85
N ILE A 116 -5.40 -13.10 5.26
CA ILE A 116 -6.79 -12.65 5.13
C ILE A 116 -7.28 -12.45 6.57
N PRO A 117 -7.59 -11.21 7.00
CA PRO A 117 -8.09 -10.96 8.34
C PRO A 117 -9.45 -11.65 8.51
N TYR A 118 -9.64 -12.38 9.60
CA TYR A 118 -10.94 -12.92 9.98
C TYR A 118 -11.73 -11.82 10.70
N HIS A 119 -12.86 -11.44 10.13
CA HIS A 119 -13.90 -10.65 10.80
C HIS A 119 -15.04 -11.58 11.21
N PRO A 120 -15.66 -11.38 12.38
CA PRO A 120 -16.85 -12.18 12.78
C PRO A 120 -17.97 -12.17 11.75
N ASP A 121 -18.08 -11.08 10.99
CA ASP A 121 -19.07 -10.88 9.94
C ASP A 121 -18.70 -11.53 8.60
N MET A 122 -17.54 -12.20 8.51
CA MET A 122 -17.07 -12.84 7.27
C MET A 122 -17.93 -14.03 6.81
N ARG A 123 -18.84 -14.53 7.64
CA ARG A 123 -19.73 -15.63 7.24
C ARG A 123 -20.65 -15.26 6.08
N ASP A 124 -20.95 -13.97 5.93
CA ASP A 124 -21.84 -13.44 4.91
C ASP A 124 -21.11 -12.68 3.78
N MET A 125 -19.77 -12.56 3.86
CA MET A 125 -18.97 -11.88 2.85
C MET A 125 -18.67 -12.80 1.67
N ASN A 126 -18.82 -12.28 0.46
CA ASN A 126 -18.39 -12.97 -0.75
C ASN A 126 -16.84 -12.95 -0.88
N GLU A 127 -16.30 -13.83 -1.76
CA GLU A 127 -14.85 -13.98 -1.95
C GLU A 127 -14.15 -12.66 -2.36
N ARG A 128 -14.87 -11.77 -3.06
CA ARG A 128 -14.38 -10.46 -3.48
C ARG A 128 -14.18 -9.53 -2.28
N GLU A 129 -15.17 -9.41 -1.41
CA GLU A 129 -15.11 -8.58 -0.19
C GLU A 129 -14.01 -9.04 0.74
N ILE A 130 -13.79 -10.35 0.86
CA ILE A 130 -12.67 -10.92 1.63
C ILE A 130 -11.32 -10.51 1.04
N LEU A 131 -11.16 -10.54 -0.28
CA LEU A 131 -9.93 -10.12 -0.96
C LEU A 131 -9.69 -8.62 -0.82
N GLU A 132 -10.73 -7.80 -0.93
CA GLU A 132 -10.66 -6.34 -0.78
C GLU A 132 -10.29 -5.96 0.65
N SER A 133 -10.94 -6.51 1.66
CA SER A 133 -10.62 -6.24 3.07
C SER A 133 -9.20 -6.68 3.44
N GLY A 134 -8.74 -7.83 2.93
CA GLY A 134 -7.38 -8.30 3.10
C GLY A 134 -6.35 -7.40 2.42
N LEU A 135 -6.68 -6.80 1.28
CA LEU A 135 -5.83 -5.85 0.58
C LEU A 135 -5.68 -4.55 1.38
N ASP A 136 -6.77 -3.98 1.87
CA ASP A 136 -6.76 -2.73 2.66
C ASP A 136 -5.86 -2.84 3.89
N VAL A 137 -5.97 -3.96 4.60
CA VAL A 137 -5.12 -4.24 5.75
C VAL A 137 -3.64 -4.33 5.37
N ASN A 138 -3.33 -5.00 4.27
CA ASN A 138 -1.94 -5.12 3.79
C ASN A 138 -1.40 -3.76 3.33
N LEU A 139 -2.22 -2.91 2.71
CA LEU A 139 -1.84 -1.56 2.31
C LEU A 139 -1.57 -0.67 3.53
N ASP A 140 -2.44 -0.69 4.53
CA ASP A 140 -2.25 0.04 5.79
C ASP A 140 -0.96 -0.41 6.51
N ARG A 141 -0.71 -1.73 6.58
CA ARG A 141 0.53 -2.29 7.11
C ARG A 141 1.77 -1.82 6.34
N PHE A 142 1.69 -1.85 5.02
CA PHE A 142 2.78 -1.38 4.14
C PHE A 142 3.08 0.10 4.39
N GLU A 143 2.06 0.96 4.47
CA GLU A 143 2.23 2.39 4.72
C GLU A 143 2.87 2.66 6.08
N LYS A 144 2.39 2.02 7.14
CA LYS A 144 2.97 2.12 8.49
C LYS A 144 4.45 1.72 8.51
N LEU A 145 4.79 0.59 7.89
CA LEU A 145 6.18 0.13 7.82
C LEU A 145 7.06 1.06 6.99
N ARG A 146 6.56 1.57 5.87
CA ARG A 146 7.24 2.57 5.04
C ARG A 146 7.54 3.83 5.85
N ASP A 147 6.56 4.35 6.57
CA ASP A 147 6.70 5.54 7.40
C ASP A 147 7.70 5.37 8.55
N VAL A 148 7.82 4.16 9.08
CA VAL A 148 8.89 3.82 10.03
C VAL A 148 10.25 3.86 9.33
N VAL A 149 10.40 3.16 8.21
CA VAL A 149 11.69 2.97 7.52
C VAL A 149 12.28 4.29 7.02
N ILE A 150 11.48 5.22 6.50
CA ILE A 150 11.96 6.54 6.03
C ILE A 150 12.48 7.43 7.16
N LYS A 151 12.09 7.17 8.40
CA LYS A 151 12.54 7.91 9.58
C LYS A 151 13.80 7.32 10.22
N LEU A 152 14.28 6.16 9.75
CA LEU A 152 15.47 5.49 10.28
C LEU A 152 16.76 6.03 9.66
N PRO A 153 17.88 6.06 10.41
CA PRO A 153 19.19 6.53 9.93
C PRO A 153 19.90 5.47 9.06
N LEU A 154 19.34 5.17 7.89
CA LEU A 154 19.80 4.15 6.96
C LEU A 154 20.82 4.67 5.93
N ALA A 155 20.90 5.99 5.77
CA ALA A 155 21.81 6.61 4.80
C ALA A 155 23.23 6.76 5.35
N SER A 156 24.21 6.92 4.44
CA SER A 156 25.58 7.25 4.81
C SER A 156 25.72 8.73 5.21
N PRO A 157 26.53 9.05 6.24
CA PRO A 157 26.83 10.44 6.61
C PRO A 157 27.72 11.17 5.61
N ILE A 158 28.30 10.46 4.62
CA ILE A 158 29.12 11.01 3.54
C ILE A 158 28.67 10.46 2.19
N LYS A 159 28.83 11.24 1.11
CA LYS A 159 28.50 10.79 -0.26
C LYS A 159 29.69 10.11 -0.97
N ARG A 160 30.91 10.58 -0.70
CA ARG A 160 32.14 10.05 -1.28
C ARG A 160 33.15 9.76 -0.18
N GLY A 161 33.81 8.61 -0.24
CA GLY A 161 34.76 8.13 0.78
C GLY A 161 34.54 6.65 1.09
N TYR A 162 35.17 6.19 2.15
CA TYR A 162 35.14 4.80 2.57
C TYR A 162 35.11 4.65 4.10
N VAL A 163 34.76 3.47 4.58
CA VAL A 163 34.79 3.13 6.01
C VAL A 163 36.19 2.69 6.37
N SER A 164 36.86 3.42 7.26
CA SER A 164 38.21 3.10 7.76
C SER A 164 38.16 2.25 9.01
N SER A 165 37.11 2.33 9.83
CA SER A 165 36.98 1.55 11.04
C SER A 165 35.54 1.21 11.38
N HIS A 166 35.34 -0.04 11.77
CA HIS A 166 34.01 -0.56 12.11
C HIS A 166 33.71 -0.47 13.61
N TYR A 167 32.42 -0.56 13.93
CA TYR A 167 31.94 -0.73 15.29
C TYR A 167 32.43 -2.06 15.88
N GLY A 168 32.86 -2.03 17.14
CA GLY A 168 33.23 -3.22 17.86
C GLY A 168 34.61 -3.14 18.54
N ARG A 169 35.10 -4.25 19.01
CA ARG A 169 36.40 -4.37 19.70
C ARG A 169 37.55 -4.20 18.69
N ARG A 170 38.47 -3.26 18.97
CA ARG A 170 39.66 -3.02 18.15
C ARG A 170 40.83 -2.51 19.03
N LYS A 171 42.04 -2.56 18.51
CA LYS A 171 43.18 -1.86 19.13
C LYS A 171 42.99 -0.34 18.98
N ASP A 172 43.20 0.38 20.05
CA ASP A 172 43.20 1.86 20.05
C ASP A 172 44.40 2.36 19.26
N PRO A 173 44.20 3.27 18.27
CA PRO A 173 45.28 3.70 17.37
C PRO A 173 46.37 4.55 18.04
N PHE A 174 46.13 5.00 19.27
CA PHE A 174 47.09 5.85 19.97
C PHE A 174 47.97 5.09 21.01
N ASN A 175 47.43 4.07 21.63
CA ASN A 175 48.14 3.35 22.70
C ASN A 175 48.20 1.82 22.51
N GLY A 176 47.63 1.31 21.41
CA GLY A 176 47.66 -0.11 21.06
C GLY A 176 46.79 -1.02 21.95
N ARG A 177 46.15 -0.51 23.01
CA ARG A 177 45.33 -1.29 23.94
C ARG A 177 43.97 -1.65 23.34
N TRP A 178 43.39 -2.75 23.75
CA TRP A 178 42.06 -3.14 23.36
C TRP A 178 41.01 -2.12 23.84
N ALA A 179 40.17 -1.67 22.92
CA ALA A 179 39.12 -0.68 23.19
C ALA A 179 37.84 -1.03 22.41
N MET A 180 36.73 -0.58 22.94
CA MET A 180 35.44 -0.68 22.25
C MET A 180 35.19 0.56 21.40
N HIS A 181 35.15 0.38 20.08
CA HIS A 181 34.77 1.43 19.13
C HIS A 181 33.26 1.51 19.03
N ARG A 182 32.65 2.59 19.52
CA ARG A 182 31.20 2.76 19.65
C ARG A 182 30.51 3.31 18.42
N GLY A 183 31.25 3.48 17.31
CA GLY A 183 30.76 4.03 16.05
C GLY A 183 31.37 3.38 14.83
N VAL A 184 31.24 4.04 13.72
CA VAL A 184 31.89 3.74 12.43
C VAL A 184 32.62 5.00 11.98
N ASP A 185 33.87 4.85 11.55
CA ASP A 185 34.68 5.95 11.07
C ASP A 185 34.64 5.97 9.54
N PHE A 186 34.27 7.14 8.98
CA PHE A 186 34.20 7.39 7.54
C PHE A 186 35.28 8.42 7.13
N VAL A 187 36.20 7.98 6.29
CA VAL A 187 37.22 8.83 5.70
C VAL A 187 36.74 9.45 4.40
N ALA A 188 36.92 10.73 4.26
CA ALA A 188 36.71 11.50 3.04
C ALA A 188 37.65 12.71 2.99
N LYS A 189 37.63 13.50 1.89
CA LYS A 189 38.44 14.71 1.76
C LYS A 189 38.12 15.68 2.90
N TYR A 190 39.13 16.24 3.50
CA TYR A 190 39.03 17.27 4.55
C TYR A 190 38.08 18.41 4.10
N LYS A 191 37.22 18.85 4.99
CA LYS A 191 36.14 19.84 4.74
C LYS A 191 35.04 19.38 3.77
N SER A 192 34.97 18.10 3.39
CA SER A 192 33.80 17.60 2.66
C SER A 192 32.52 17.66 3.51
N ASN A 193 31.37 17.73 2.84
CA ASN A 193 30.08 17.81 3.51
C ASN A 193 29.74 16.52 4.28
N VAL A 194 29.22 16.72 5.50
CA VAL A 194 28.59 15.67 6.32
C VAL A 194 27.09 15.88 6.32
N TYR A 195 26.36 14.80 6.13
CA TYR A 195 24.91 14.80 5.89
C TYR A 195 24.16 14.14 7.04
N ALA A 196 22.94 14.63 7.33
CA ALA A 196 22.00 13.96 8.21
C ALA A 196 21.56 12.64 7.58
N THR A 197 21.62 11.54 8.36
CA THR A 197 21.33 10.18 7.89
C THR A 197 19.86 9.81 7.97
N ALA A 198 19.04 10.66 8.61
CA ALA A 198 17.59 10.59 8.70
C ALA A 198 17.00 11.96 9.05
N PRO A 199 15.70 12.19 8.87
CA PRO A 199 15.01 13.38 9.39
C PRO A 199 15.12 13.42 10.92
N GLY A 200 15.21 14.63 11.51
CA GLY A 200 15.31 14.75 12.96
C GLY A 200 15.44 16.19 13.46
N LYS A 201 15.69 16.32 14.77
CA LYS A 201 15.94 17.60 15.44
C LYS A 201 17.34 17.60 16.05
N VAL A 202 18.12 18.62 15.78
CA VAL A 202 19.44 18.82 16.39
C VAL A 202 19.28 19.08 17.88
N ILE A 203 19.88 18.25 18.73
CA ILE A 203 19.77 18.33 20.19
C ILE A 203 21.05 18.80 20.86
N ALA A 204 22.22 18.72 20.19
CA ALA A 204 23.47 19.23 20.66
C ALA A 204 24.38 19.65 19.50
N VAL A 205 25.07 20.75 19.65
CA VAL A 205 26.14 21.25 18.78
C VAL A 205 27.20 21.82 19.68
N GLY A 206 28.45 21.35 19.59
CA GLY A 206 29.51 21.85 20.42
C GLY A 206 30.75 20.97 20.45
N ARG A 207 31.70 21.31 21.30
CA ARG A 207 32.91 20.53 21.54
C ARG A 207 32.69 19.56 22.70
N GLN A 208 32.92 18.28 22.51
CA GLN A 208 32.69 17.24 23.52
C GLN A 208 33.95 16.37 23.72
N GLY A 209 34.79 16.75 24.62
CA GLY A 209 36.01 16.01 25.04
C GLY A 209 36.77 15.39 23.87
N LYS A 210 37.00 14.06 23.93
CA LYS A 210 37.73 13.33 22.89
C LYS A 210 37.03 13.29 21.51
N TYR A 211 35.74 13.52 21.45
CA TYR A 211 34.98 13.58 20.17
C TYR A 211 35.26 14.86 19.36
N GLY A 212 35.87 15.88 19.99
CA GLY A 212 36.09 17.16 19.33
C GLY A 212 34.75 17.88 19.02
N ARG A 213 34.61 18.46 17.84
CA ARG A 213 33.38 19.13 17.41
C ARG A 213 32.36 18.08 17.01
N THR A 214 31.16 18.13 17.65
CA THR A 214 30.09 17.16 17.48
C THR A 214 28.75 17.81 17.16
N ILE A 215 27.92 17.05 16.47
CA ILE A 215 26.49 17.30 16.28
C ILE A 215 25.74 16.04 16.72
N ASP A 216 24.74 16.20 17.59
CA ASP A 216 23.80 15.11 17.94
C ASP A 216 22.42 15.45 17.37
N ILE A 217 21.81 14.50 16.67
CA ILE A 217 20.48 14.62 16.07
C ILE A 217 19.58 13.55 16.69
N ARG A 218 18.43 13.98 17.23
CA ARG A 218 17.36 13.10 17.70
C ARG A 218 16.42 12.80 16.54
N HIS A 219 16.17 11.53 16.32
CA HIS A 219 15.22 10.98 15.37
C HIS A 219 14.04 10.37 16.12
N GLU A 220 13.07 9.84 15.37
CA GLU A 220 11.98 9.05 15.90
C GLU A 220 12.48 7.77 16.59
N PHE A 221 11.59 7.07 17.26
CA PHE A 221 11.82 5.77 17.92
C PHE A 221 12.95 5.75 18.96
N GLY A 222 13.24 6.92 19.58
CA GLY A 222 14.28 7.07 20.58
C GLY A 222 15.71 6.97 20.04
N LEU A 223 15.88 7.10 18.73
CA LEU A 223 17.18 7.07 18.07
C LEU A 223 17.85 8.43 18.13
N VAL A 224 19.17 8.41 18.34
CA VAL A 224 20.05 9.58 18.28
C VAL A 224 21.27 9.22 17.44
N THR A 225 21.61 10.07 16.47
CA THR A 225 22.88 9.96 15.74
C THR A 225 23.87 11.02 16.20
N ARG A 226 25.13 10.64 16.32
CA ARG A 226 26.27 11.53 16.61
C ARG A 226 27.21 11.58 15.44
N TYR A 227 27.64 12.80 15.11
CA TYR A 227 28.66 13.09 14.09
C TYR A 227 29.81 13.84 14.80
N ALA A 228 30.99 13.22 14.89
CA ALA A 228 32.11 13.76 15.63
C ALA A 228 33.32 14.05 14.74
N HIS A 229 34.36 14.62 15.33
CA HIS A 229 35.63 15.09 14.69
C HIS A 229 35.40 16.12 13.58
N LEU A 230 34.29 16.87 13.63
CA LEU A 230 33.94 17.84 12.59
C LEU A 230 34.93 19.01 12.52
N HIS A 231 35.03 19.61 11.32
CA HIS A 231 35.75 20.87 11.11
C HIS A 231 34.85 22.07 11.44
N ARG A 232 33.58 22.05 10.97
CA ARG A 232 32.63 23.17 11.15
C ARG A 232 31.21 22.66 11.22
N TYR A 233 30.38 23.33 12.02
CA TYR A 233 28.90 23.11 12.05
C TYR A 233 28.21 23.92 10.95
N ARG A 234 27.11 23.40 10.42
CA ARG A 234 26.20 24.07 9.47
C ARG A 234 24.77 24.13 9.99
N VAL A 235 24.56 23.71 11.23
CA VAL A 235 23.27 23.67 11.92
C VAL A 235 23.41 24.19 13.36
N LYS A 236 22.29 24.57 13.95
CA LYS A 236 22.20 25.03 15.37
C LYS A 236 21.28 24.11 16.17
N VAL A 237 21.39 24.12 17.49
CA VAL A 237 20.53 23.40 18.42
C VAL A 237 19.06 23.82 18.20
N GLY A 238 18.16 22.88 18.23
CA GLY A 238 16.73 23.08 17.97
C GLY A 238 16.31 23.00 16.51
N GLN A 239 17.24 23.09 15.56
CA GLN A 239 16.94 23.04 14.12
C GLN A 239 16.43 21.67 13.72
N LYS A 240 15.32 21.64 12.94
CA LYS A 240 14.86 20.44 12.22
C LYS A 240 15.73 20.25 10.98
N VAL A 241 16.11 19.01 10.69
CA VAL A 241 16.89 18.62 9.52
C VAL A 241 16.19 17.51 8.75
N ALA A 242 16.30 17.57 7.43
CA ALA A 242 15.82 16.52 6.53
C ALA A 242 16.91 15.47 6.28
N LEU A 243 16.53 14.28 5.82
CA LEU A 243 17.45 13.29 5.29
C LEU A 243 18.33 13.90 4.19
N GLY A 244 19.65 13.70 4.26
CA GLY A 244 20.61 14.20 3.26
C GLY A 244 20.91 15.70 3.34
N GLN A 245 20.37 16.40 4.33
CA GLN A 245 20.72 17.80 4.57
C GLN A 245 22.16 17.91 5.05
N VAL A 246 22.92 18.90 4.55
CA VAL A 246 24.28 19.20 5.03
C VAL A 246 24.19 19.76 6.45
N ILE A 247 24.85 19.10 7.40
CA ILE A 247 24.87 19.46 8.82
C ILE A 247 26.21 20.01 9.30
N GLY A 248 27.28 19.69 8.60
CA GLY A 248 28.62 20.13 8.96
C GLY A 248 29.66 19.77 7.92
N LEU A 249 30.93 20.05 8.24
CA LEU A 249 32.07 19.69 7.41
C LEU A 249 32.95 18.68 8.15
N LEU A 250 33.39 17.65 7.43
CA LEU A 250 34.34 16.64 7.92
C LEU A 250 35.66 17.29 8.35
N GLY A 251 36.19 16.85 9.47
CA GLY A 251 37.38 17.43 10.07
C GLY A 251 38.33 16.42 10.67
N ASN A 252 39.15 16.95 11.59
CA ASN A 252 40.15 16.19 12.36
C ASN A 252 40.24 16.78 13.78
N SER A 253 39.12 17.14 14.41
CA SER A 253 39.09 17.75 15.74
C SER A 253 38.99 16.72 16.85
N GLY A 254 39.51 17.03 18.04
CA GLY A 254 39.52 16.10 19.17
C GLY A 254 40.60 15.01 19.06
N ARG A 255 40.32 13.81 19.55
CA ARG A 255 41.25 12.67 19.50
C ARG A 255 41.07 11.90 18.18
N SER A 256 41.74 12.32 17.15
CA SER A 256 41.63 11.80 15.78
C SER A 256 43.02 11.74 15.13
N THR A 257 43.30 10.67 14.40
CA THR A 257 44.58 10.43 13.71
C THR A 257 44.63 11.02 12.30
N GLY A 258 43.51 11.44 11.76
CA GLY A 258 43.40 12.00 10.41
C GLY A 258 41.97 12.42 10.07
N PRO A 259 41.74 13.06 8.92
CA PRO A 259 40.42 13.56 8.54
C PRO A 259 39.39 12.44 8.39
N HIS A 260 38.37 12.41 9.27
CA HIS A 260 37.24 11.48 9.20
C HIS A 260 36.04 12.04 9.97
N VAL A 261 34.89 11.44 9.79
CA VAL A 261 33.74 11.60 10.66
C VAL A 261 33.52 10.31 11.44
N HIS A 262 33.52 10.41 12.76
CA HIS A 262 33.11 9.33 13.64
C HIS A 262 31.59 9.40 13.81
N TYR A 263 30.89 8.31 13.41
CA TYR A 263 29.44 8.23 13.36
C TYR A 263 28.90 7.17 14.32
N GLU A 264 28.01 7.58 15.24
CA GLU A 264 27.36 6.68 16.19
C GLU A 264 25.83 6.69 16.01
N ILE A 265 25.22 5.57 16.30
CA ILE A 265 23.76 5.43 16.51
C ILE A 265 23.54 4.96 17.94
N ARG A 266 22.61 5.62 18.64
CA ARG A 266 22.19 5.25 20.00
C ARG A 266 20.68 5.13 20.03
N ARG A 267 20.17 4.20 20.84
CA ARG A 267 18.75 4.09 21.19
C ARG A 267 18.62 4.02 22.71
N HIS A 268 17.83 4.91 23.29
CA HIS A 268 17.68 4.99 24.75
C HIS A 268 19.02 4.96 25.49
N LYS A 269 19.99 5.77 25.04
CA LYS A 269 21.37 5.88 25.55
C LYS A 269 22.27 4.67 25.28
N LYS A 270 21.77 3.52 24.77
CA LYS A 270 22.56 2.36 24.39
C LYS A 270 23.14 2.53 22.99
N PHE A 271 24.43 2.18 22.82
CA PHE A 271 25.09 2.19 21.51
C PHE A 271 24.62 1.04 20.65
N MET A 272 24.28 1.33 19.41
CA MET A 272 23.92 0.36 18.39
C MET A 272 25.01 0.31 17.30
N ASN A 273 25.15 -0.84 16.65
CA ASN A 273 26.12 -0.96 15.55
C ASN A 273 25.58 -0.25 14.29
N PRO A 274 26.18 0.89 13.86
CA PRO A 274 25.70 1.65 12.71
C PRO A 274 25.74 0.85 11.41
N ARG A 275 26.64 -0.13 11.28
CA ARG A 275 26.74 -0.99 10.10
C ARG A 275 25.48 -1.78 9.81
N LYS A 276 24.71 -2.17 10.85
CA LYS A 276 23.42 -2.84 10.69
C LYS A 276 22.42 -1.94 9.96
N PHE A 277 22.37 -0.66 10.29
CA PHE A 277 21.51 0.34 9.64
C PHE A 277 21.96 0.62 8.20
N LEU A 278 23.23 0.92 8.01
CA LEU A 278 23.80 1.27 6.70
C LEU A 278 23.75 0.15 5.65
N ARG A 279 23.62 -1.10 6.11
CA ARG A 279 23.50 -2.28 5.24
C ARG A 279 22.07 -2.82 5.14
N ALA A 280 21.15 -2.28 5.95
CA ALA A 280 19.79 -2.80 6.01
C ALA A 280 19.08 -2.74 4.65
N THR A 281 19.32 -1.70 3.86
CA THR A 281 18.73 -1.50 2.52
C THR A 281 19.51 -2.18 1.39
N ARG A 282 20.75 -2.64 1.63
CA ARG A 282 21.53 -3.36 0.61
C ARG A 282 20.92 -4.73 0.35
N ASN A 283 20.74 -5.10 -0.92
CA ASN A 283 20.19 -6.41 -1.35
C ASN A 283 18.72 -6.65 -0.87
N VAL A 284 17.91 -5.60 -0.86
CA VAL A 284 16.45 -5.67 -0.69
C VAL A 284 15.77 -5.37 -2.02
N GLN A 285 16.43 -5.78 -3.13
CA GLN A 285 15.85 -5.76 -4.47
C GLN A 285 15.05 -7.03 -4.73
#